data_9b1202a39f6dd67802184fd355369c59
#
_entry.id   9b1202a39f6dd67802184fd355369c59
#
_cell.length_a   1.000
_cell.length_b   1.000
_cell.length_c   1.000
_cell.angle_alpha   90.00
_cell.angle_beta   90.00
_cell.angle_gamma   90.00
#
_symmetry.space_group_name_H-M   'P 1'
#
loop_
_entity.id
_entity.type
_entity.pdbx_description
1 polymer ?
#
loop_
_entity_poly.entity_id
_entity_poly.type
_entity_poly.pdbx_seq_one_letter_code
_entity_poly.pdbx_strand_id
1 'polypeptide(L)'
;MPKRRELRTLWNTNGIFANSGYSIEMRDILYRLVEDGWPVAISAFSGLDGGPTDIAYPSQLNPRFKNLIIKHYPRMGEPYGSDGMYFHGRDFKANAVFSMQDIWTLDPSFLSKIPVFIPWLPIDKEPIPINVVQKLMFAYKIMCFSKFGYDLLAENGFASTFITEGTDVEIFKPQNQAEARKKLGLPQNVFLFLMVGANKENPPRKGYQEAIEAFKMFHDKYPESAMLFHIQQRAPTMFPVKEYVNYLGLGGNVFYLDDYRSMFNSTSDTIATEYNACDVLLHPSQTEGFGLCAIEAQACGKPVIVQRCQSMPELIIEGKTGFAAETLYKRFTSDLSFVNVASPKSVYECMEKAYALVKENPNKVEYDCRQWIINNFNIDTLVKEKWLPFLSQLQIDLLGPDGASLG
;
A
#
# COMPACT_ATOMS: atom_id res chain seq x y z
N MET A 1 -25.38 15.25 22.66
CA MET A 1 -25.72 14.10 21.82
C MET A 1 -24.61 13.99 20.76
N PRO A 2 -24.09 12.81 20.42
CA PRO A 2 -23.18 12.71 19.28
C PRO A 2 -23.91 13.24 18.04
N LYS A 3 -23.23 14.09 17.24
CA LYS A 3 -23.81 14.61 15.99
C LYS A 3 -24.13 13.41 15.09
N ARG A 4 -25.32 13.41 14.48
CA ARG A 4 -25.75 12.36 13.55
C ARG A 4 -24.79 12.34 12.36
N ARG A 5 -24.29 11.14 11.98
CA ARG A 5 -23.46 10.93 10.79
C ARG A 5 -24.38 10.86 9.58
N GLU A 6 -24.49 11.92 8.80
CA GLU A 6 -25.43 12.03 7.66
C GLU A 6 -24.73 12.09 6.31
N LEU A 7 -23.44 12.44 6.29
CA LEU A 7 -22.65 12.50 5.06
C LEU A 7 -22.49 11.09 4.47
N ARG A 8 -23.15 10.85 3.36
CA ARG A 8 -23.07 9.59 2.62
C ARG A 8 -21.86 9.63 1.68
N THR A 9 -20.93 8.70 1.83
CA THR A 9 -19.72 8.65 1.02
C THR A 9 -19.66 7.39 0.17
N LEU A 10 -19.44 7.53 -1.14
CA LEU A 10 -19.14 6.43 -2.05
C LEU A 10 -17.63 6.40 -2.32
N TRP A 11 -17.04 5.20 -2.27
CA TRP A 11 -15.61 5.00 -2.44
C TRP A 11 -15.33 4.14 -3.66
N ASN A 12 -14.66 4.70 -4.66
CA ASN A 12 -14.21 3.97 -5.84
C ASN A 12 -12.82 3.38 -5.58
N THR A 13 -12.77 2.06 -5.59
CA THR A 13 -11.54 1.27 -5.35
C THR A 13 -11.73 -0.16 -5.89
N ASN A 14 -10.75 -1.02 -5.71
CA ASN A 14 -10.95 -2.46 -5.88
C ASN A 14 -12.00 -2.99 -4.89
N GLY A 15 -12.62 -4.13 -5.17
CA GLY A 15 -13.41 -4.84 -4.15
C GLY A 15 -12.53 -5.13 -2.92
N ILE A 16 -13.04 -4.86 -1.72
CA ILE A 16 -12.25 -4.97 -0.46
C ILE A 16 -11.81 -6.41 -0.11
N PHE A 17 -12.30 -7.39 -0.84
CA PHE A 17 -11.88 -8.79 -0.78
C PHE A 17 -10.76 -9.13 -1.78
N ALA A 18 -10.41 -8.20 -2.66
CA ALA A 18 -9.32 -8.41 -3.61
C ALA A 18 -7.96 -8.28 -2.93
N ASN A 19 -6.96 -9.03 -3.43
CA ASN A 19 -5.60 -9.00 -2.89
C ASN A 19 -4.80 -7.86 -3.55
N SER A 20 -5.04 -6.63 -3.11
CA SER A 20 -4.29 -5.45 -3.55
C SER A 20 -4.08 -4.48 -2.39
N GLY A 21 -3.04 -3.65 -2.46
CA GLY A 21 -2.78 -2.63 -1.44
C GLY A 21 -3.99 -1.71 -1.25
N TYR A 22 -4.59 -1.24 -2.34
CA TYR A 22 -5.80 -0.39 -2.27
C TYR A 22 -6.98 -1.09 -1.57
N SER A 23 -7.18 -2.39 -1.82
CA SER A 23 -8.27 -3.14 -1.18
C SER A 23 -8.05 -3.30 0.32
N ILE A 24 -6.81 -3.58 0.73
CA ILE A 24 -6.44 -3.78 2.14
C ILE A 24 -6.63 -2.47 2.90
N GLU A 25 -6.06 -1.38 2.41
CA GLU A 25 -6.16 -0.06 3.03
C GLU A 25 -7.62 0.40 3.12
N MET A 26 -8.38 0.28 2.02
CA MET A 26 -9.79 0.66 2.04
C MET A 26 -10.64 -0.20 2.96
N ARG A 27 -10.42 -1.51 3.01
CA ARG A 27 -11.10 -2.37 3.98
C ARG A 27 -10.83 -1.89 5.41
N ASP A 28 -9.58 -1.61 5.72
CA ASP A 28 -9.18 -1.28 7.07
C ASP A 28 -9.69 0.11 7.51
N ILE A 29 -9.80 1.07 6.60
CA ILE A 29 -10.41 2.38 6.87
C ILE A 29 -11.94 2.28 6.92
N LEU A 30 -12.58 1.75 5.88
CA LEU A 30 -14.01 1.90 5.68
C LEU A 30 -14.85 1.17 6.74
N TYR A 31 -14.41 0.00 7.23
CA TYR A 31 -15.10 -0.66 8.32
C TYR A 31 -14.99 0.09 9.64
N ARG A 32 -13.90 0.83 9.88
CA ARG A 32 -13.76 1.72 11.03
C ARG A 32 -14.67 2.94 10.92
N LEU A 33 -14.87 3.47 9.71
CA LEU A 33 -15.84 4.55 9.48
C LEU A 33 -17.27 4.05 9.71
N VAL A 34 -17.61 2.86 9.24
CA VAL A 34 -18.94 2.24 9.48
C VAL A 34 -19.16 1.97 10.97
N GLU A 35 -18.12 1.53 11.70
CA GLU A 35 -18.20 1.36 13.16
C GLU A 35 -18.51 2.68 13.88
N ASP A 36 -17.97 3.81 13.40
CA ASP A 36 -18.29 5.16 13.93
C ASP A 36 -19.65 5.71 13.41
N GLY A 37 -20.37 4.93 12.60
CA GLY A 37 -21.72 5.25 12.12
C GLY A 37 -21.79 6.04 10.81
N TRP A 38 -20.70 6.21 10.06
CA TRP A 38 -20.73 6.87 8.76
C TRP A 38 -21.40 6.00 7.70
N PRO A 39 -22.32 6.55 6.90
CA PRO A 39 -22.91 5.85 5.75
C PRO A 39 -21.90 5.74 4.62
N VAL A 40 -21.41 4.51 4.36
CA VAL A 40 -20.38 4.20 3.39
C VAL A 40 -20.89 3.18 2.39
N ALA A 41 -20.53 3.35 1.12
CA ALA A 41 -20.64 2.32 0.09
C ALA A 41 -19.39 2.28 -0.79
N ILE A 42 -19.16 1.17 -1.47
CA ILE A 42 -18.03 0.96 -2.39
C ILE A 42 -18.54 0.81 -3.81
N SER A 43 -17.92 1.53 -4.75
CA SER A 43 -18.01 1.31 -6.19
C SER A 43 -16.77 0.52 -6.61
N ALA A 44 -16.88 -0.80 -6.68
CA ALA A 44 -15.75 -1.67 -7.00
C ALA A 44 -15.49 -1.68 -8.51
N PHE A 45 -14.33 -1.21 -8.96
CA PHE A 45 -13.97 -1.30 -10.37
C PHE A 45 -13.36 -2.67 -10.75
N SER A 46 -13.00 -3.49 -9.75
CA SER A 46 -12.57 -4.88 -9.98
C SER A 46 -12.97 -5.79 -8.82
N GLY A 47 -13.05 -7.09 -9.10
CA GLY A 47 -13.30 -8.12 -8.08
C GLY A 47 -14.77 -8.42 -7.81
N LEU A 48 -15.73 -7.66 -8.36
CA LEU A 48 -17.16 -7.91 -8.23
C LEU A 48 -17.88 -7.72 -9.57
N ASP A 49 -18.61 -8.73 -9.96
CA ASP A 49 -19.53 -8.72 -11.11
C ASP A 49 -20.97 -8.97 -10.66
N GLY A 50 -21.96 -8.65 -11.48
CA GLY A 50 -23.39 -8.89 -11.22
C GLY A 50 -24.09 -7.70 -10.59
N GLY A 51 -24.86 -7.91 -9.52
CA GLY A 51 -25.63 -6.87 -8.83
C GLY A 51 -24.95 -6.31 -7.56
N PRO A 52 -25.48 -5.21 -7.03
CA PRO A 52 -25.03 -4.71 -5.71
C PRO A 52 -25.20 -5.79 -4.63
N THR A 53 -24.21 -5.92 -3.76
CA THR A 53 -24.22 -6.90 -2.68
C THR A 53 -23.68 -6.30 -1.38
N ASP A 54 -24.11 -6.85 -0.27
CA ASP A 54 -23.65 -6.47 1.06
C ASP A 54 -22.52 -7.40 1.49
N ILE A 55 -21.36 -6.84 1.79
CA ILE A 55 -20.16 -7.60 2.16
C ILE A 55 -19.81 -7.33 3.62
N ALA A 56 -19.74 -8.44 4.39
CA ALA A 56 -19.31 -8.38 5.78
C ALA A 56 -17.77 -8.38 5.88
N TYR A 57 -17.26 -7.81 6.97
CA TYR A 57 -15.83 -7.89 7.27
C TYR A 57 -15.40 -9.36 7.46
N PRO A 58 -14.25 -9.79 6.94
CA PRO A 58 -13.71 -11.12 7.18
C PRO A 58 -13.33 -11.29 8.66
N SER A 59 -14.23 -11.90 9.44
CA SER A 59 -14.12 -11.98 10.91
C SER A 59 -12.87 -12.69 11.42
N GLN A 60 -12.24 -13.52 10.59
CA GLN A 60 -10.97 -14.18 10.88
C GLN A 60 -9.78 -13.20 10.94
N LEU A 61 -9.87 -12.05 10.27
CA LEU A 61 -8.81 -11.03 10.28
C LEU A 61 -8.88 -10.19 11.55
N ASN A 62 -10.06 -9.65 11.85
CA ASN A 62 -10.27 -8.87 13.08
C ASN A 62 -11.72 -9.08 13.57
N PRO A 63 -11.93 -9.84 14.66
CA PRO A 63 -13.27 -10.14 15.19
C PRO A 63 -14.09 -8.91 15.61
N ARG A 64 -13.44 -7.76 15.86
CA ARG A 64 -14.09 -6.48 16.20
C ARG A 64 -15.14 -6.09 15.18
N PHE A 65 -14.88 -6.31 13.90
CA PHE A 65 -15.73 -5.84 12.80
C PHE A 65 -16.68 -6.90 12.24
N LYS A 66 -16.76 -8.08 12.83
CA LYS A 66 -17.48 -9.27 12.30
C LYS A 66 -18.95 -9.05 11.90
N ASN A 67 -19.61 -8.05 12.50
CA ASN A 67 -21.02 -7.73 12.25
C ASN A 67 -21.21 -6.50 11.35
N LEU A 68 -20.13 -5.87 10.92
CA LEU A 68 -20.19 -4.68 10.08
C LEU A 68 -20.31 -5.11 8.61
N ILE A 69 -21.15 -4.39 7.89
CA ILE A 69 -21.48 -4.67 6.49
C ILE A 69 -21.32 -3.39 5.69
N ILE A 70 -20.72 -3.49 4.50
CA ILE A 70 -20.61 -2.39 3.54
C ILE A 70 -21.27 -2.81 2.23
N LYS A 71 -22.14 -1.94 1.68
CA LYS A 71 -22.73 -2.13 0.37
C LYS A 71 -21.68 -1.97 -0.71
N HIS A 72 -21.54 -2.96 -1.57
CA HIS A 72 -20.66 -2.94 -2.74
C HIS A 72 -21.48 -2.91 -4.02
N TYR A 73 -21.13 -2.00 -4.90
CA TYR A 73 -21.59 -1.96 -6.27
C TYR A 73 -20.55 -2.63 -7.17
N PRO A 74 -21.00 -3.44 -8.16
CA PRO A 74 -20.09 -4.13 -9.05
C PRO A 74 -19.44 -3.17 -10.06
N ARG A 75 -18.45 -3.67 -10.79
CA ARG A 75 -17.89 -2.93 -11.92
C ARG A 75 -18.96 -2.67 -13.00
N MET A 76 -18.79 -1.58 -13.71
CA MET A 76 -19.58 -1.23 -14.90
C MET A 76 -18.75 -1.37 -16.19
N GLY A 77 -18.93 -0.50 -17.15
CA GLY A 77 -18.27 -0.58 -18.46
C GLY A 77 -16.82 -0.08 -18.44
N GLU A 78 -16.55 0.99 -17.71
CA GLU A 78 -15.23 1.59 -17.66
C GLU A 78 -14.26 0.77 -16.78
N PRO A 79 -13.05 0.49 -17.25
CA PRO A 79 -12.10 -0.42 -16.57
C PRO A 79 -11.74 -0.01 -15.14
N TYR A 80 -11.74 1.29 -14.86
CA TYR A 80 -11.37 1.87 -13.56
C TYR A 80 -12.55 2.54 -12.85
N GLY A 81 -13.79 2.27 -13.31
CA GLY A 81 -15.03 2.60 -12.63
C GLY A 81 -15.42 4.06 -12.64
N SER A 82 -14.99 4.85 -13.61
CA SER A 82 -15.42 6.25 -13.74
C SER A 82 -16.93 6.39 -13.90
N ASP A 83 -17.54 5.54 -14.73
CA ASP A 83 -18.99 5.42 -14.90
C ASP A 83 -19.67 4.92 -13.62
N GLY A 84 -19.07 3.92 -12.96
CA GLY A 84 -19.54 3.41 -11.67
C GLY A 84 -19.60 4.51 -10.59
N MET A 85 -18.57 5.33 -10.46
CA MET A 85 -18.58 6.46 -9.52
C MET A 85 -19.81 7.37 -9.73
N TYR A 86 -20.12 7.66 -10.98
CA TYR A 86 -21.27 8.53 -11.30
C TYR A 86 -22.61 7.85 -11.01
N PHE A 87 -22.84 6.64 -11.58
CA PHE A 87 -24.15 5.98 -11.45
C PHE A 87 -24.41 5.44 -10.05
N HIS A 88 -23.43 4.80 -9.42
CA HIS A 88 -23.57 4.29 -8.06
C HIS A 88 -23.65 5.43 -7.04
N GLY A 89 -22.96 6.55 -7.29
CA GLY A 89 -23.06 7.75 -6.46
C GLY A 89 -24.50 8.29 -6.43
N ARG A 90 -25.19 8.27 -7.56
CA ARG A 90 -26.61 8.67 -7.65
C ARG A 90 -27.54 7.66 -6.97
N ASP A 91 -27.34 6.36 -7.19
CA ASP A 91 -28.14 5.30 -6.54
C ASP A 91 -27.99 5.34 -5.03
N PHE A 92 -26.73 5.42 -4.56
CA PHE A 92 -26.44 5.53 -3.13
C PHE A 92 -26.84 6.88 -2.54
N LYS A 93 -27.16 7.90 -3.35
CA LYS A 93 -27.38 9.30 -2.96
C LYS A 93 -26.16 9.83 -2.19
N ALA A 94 -24.97 9.61 -2.73
CA ALA A 94 -23.71 10.05 -2.13
C ALA A 94 -23.62 11.58 -2.13
N ASN A 95 -23.23 12.15 -1.00
CA ASN A 95 -22.91 13.58 -0.88
C ASN A 95 -21.49 13.86 -1.39
N ALA A 96 -20.60 12.88 -1.27
CA ALA A 96 -19.22 12.94 -1.77
C ALA A 96 -18.79 11.58 -2.35
N VAL A 97 -18.02 11.62 -3.42
CA VAL A 97 -17.45 10.46 -4.09
C VAL A 97 -15.93 10.52 -3.96
N PHE A 98 -15.38 9.55 -3.29
CA PHE A 98 -13.94 9.37 -3.13
C PHE A 98 -13.40 8.37 -4.15
N SER A 99 -12.15 8.52 -4.57
CA SER A 99 -11.41 7.46 -5.26
C SER A 99 -10.09 7.19 -4.56
N MET A 100 -9.73 5.92 -4.40
CA MET A 100 -8.39 5.51 -3.99
C MET A 100 -7.80 4.65 -5.10
N GLN A 101 -7.10 5.30 -6.01
CA GLN A 101 -6.40 4.72 -7.16
C GLN A 101 -5.58 5.76 -7.90
N ASP A 102 -4.88 5.32 -8.93
CA ASP A 102 -4.18 6.17 -9.88
C ASP A 102 -5.18 7.03 -10.68
N ILE A 103 -5.25 8.32 -10.39
CA ILE A 103 -6.26 9.25 -10.95
C ILE A 103 -6.15 9.38 -12.48
N TRP A 104 -4.98 9.15 -13.08
CA TRP A 104 -4.77 9.26 -14.53
C TRP A 104 -5.59 8.23 -15.34
N THR A 105 -6.05 7.15 -14.69
CA THR A 105 -6.87 6.11 -15.29
C THR A 105 -8.32 6.54 -15.50
N LEU A 106 -8.79 7.58 -14.83
CA LEU A 106 -10.19 7.99 -14.77
C LEU A 106 -10.61 8.79 -16.01
N ASP A 107 -11.83 8.56 -16.48
CA ASP A 107 -12.42 9.29 -17.63
C ASP A 107 -12.97 10.65 -17.18
N PRO A 108 -12.45 11.77 -17.75
CA PRO A 108 -12.88 13.13 -17.42
C PRO A 108 -14.35 13.40 -17.74
N SER A 109 -14.95 12.67 -18.72
CA SER A 109 -16.35 12.84 -19.09
C SER A 109 -17.32 12.45 -17.98
N PHE A 110 -16.91 11.51 -17.10
CA PHE A 110 -17.66 11.16 -15.90
C PHE A 110 -17.26 12.03 -14.71
N LEU A 111 -15.98 12.31 -14.53
CA LEU A 111 -15.51 13.16 -13.41
C LEU A 111 -16.18 14.53 -13.42
N SER A 112 -16.37 15.14 -14.61
CA SER A 112 -17.06 16.44 -14.76
C SER A 112 -18.53 16.45 -14.28
N LYS A 113 -19.13 15.28 -14.11
CA LYS A 113 -20.52 15.11 -13.66
C LYS A 113 -20.66 14.83 -12.16
N ILE A 114 -19.55 14.70 -11.44
CA ILE A 114 -19.51 14.40 -10.01
C ILE A 114 -19.17 15.69 -9.27
N PRO A 115 -20.16 16.39 -8.65
CA PRO A 115 -19.94 17.71 -8.07
C PRO A 115 -18.92 17.71 -6.91
N VAL A 116 -18.92 16.65 -6.11
CA VAL A 116 -18.02 16.51 -4.97
C VAL A 116 -17.16 15.25 -5.17
N PHE A 117 -16.15 15.38 -6.03
CA PHE A 117 -15.15 14.36 -6.28
C PHE A 117 -13.91 14.63 -5.44
N ILE A 118 -13.47 13.64 -4.65
CA ILE A 118 -12.32 13.74 -3.74
C ILE A 118 -11.38 12.55 -4.00
N PRO A 119 -10.34 12.72 -4.82
CA PRO A 119 -9.31 11.71 -4.99
C PRO A 119 -8.39 11.69 -3.77
N TRP A 120 -8.16 10.49 -3.21
CA TRP A 120 -7.08 10.18 -2.29
C TRP A 120 -6.09 9.32 -3.07
N LEU A 121 -4.99 9.94 -3.52
CA LEU A 121 -4.18 9.41 -4.61
C LEU A 121 -2.69 9.32 -4.30
N PRO A 122 -1.96 8.39 -4.96
CA PRO A 122 -0.52 8.38 -5.00
C PRO A 122 0.01 9.57 -5.82
N ILE A 123 1.06 10.18 -5.30
CA ILE A 123 2.00 10.99 -6.09
C ILE A 123 3.33 10.26 -6.00
N ASP A 124 3.73 9.61 -7.06
CA ASP A 124 4.83 8.64 -7.06
C ASP A 124 5.97 9.01 -8.01
N LYS A 125 5.85 10.14 -8.72
CA LYS A 125 6.83 10.60 -9.71
C LYS A 125 7.02 12.12 -9.68
N GLU A 126 8.21 12.55 -10.09
CA GLU A 126 8.58 13.94 -10.25
C GLU A 126 9.21 14.16 -11.63
N PRO A 127 8.75 15.20 -12.39
CA PRO A 127 7.59 16.04 -12.14
C PRO A 127 6.28 15.25 -12.11
N ILE A 128 5.21 15.82 -11.54
CA ILE A 128 3.87 15.18 -11.56
C ILE A 128 3.46 14.97 -13.01
N PRO A 129 3.08 13.76 -13.44
CA PRO A 129 2.66 13.50 -14.81
C PRO A 129 1.50 14.40 -15.24
N ILE A 130 1.56 14.93 -16.47
CA ILE A 130 0.56 15.87 -16.97
C ILE A 130 -0.86 15.31 -16.96
N ASN A 131 -1.02 14.01 -17.22
CA ASN A 131 -2.30 13.32 -17.15
C ASN A 131 -2.87 13.25 -15.72
N VAL A 132 -2.04 13.23 -14.68
CA VAL A 132 -2.46 13.39 -13.28
C VAL A 132 -2.94 14.82 -13.05
N VAL A 133 -2.13 15.82 -13.41
CA VAL A 133 -2.47 17.25 -13.27
C VAL A 133 -3.81 17.58 -13.91
N GLN A 134 -4.05 17.10 -15.13
CA GLN A 134 -5.31 17.33 -15.85
C GLN A 134 -6.54 16.76 -15.12
N LYS A 135 -6.39 15.63 -14.41
CA LYS A 135 -7.49 15.01 -13.67
C LYS A 135 -7.75 15.69 -12.32
N LEU A 136 -6.70 16.25 -11.69
CA LEU A 136 -6.84 17.01 -10.45
C LEU A 136 -7.76 18.23 -10.59
N MET A 137 -7.89 18.78 -11.80
CA MET A 137 -8.79 19.90 -12.09
C MET A 137 -10.28 19.59 -11.85
N PHE A 138 -10.69 18.32 -11.77
CA PHE A 138 -12.05 17.90 -11.45
C PHE A 138 -12.29 17.71 -9.95
N ALA A 139 -11.25 17.78 -9.13
CA ALA A 139 -11.36 17.50 -7.70
C ALA A 139 -12.00 18.67 -6.94
N TYR A 140 -13.00 18.36 -6.11
CA TYR A 140 -13.53 19.30 -5.11
C TYR A 140 -12.51 19.56 -3.99
N LYS A 141 -11.85 18.51 -3.51
CA LYS A 141 -10.70 18.55 -2.61
C LYS A 141 -9.71 17.46 -3.07
N ILE A 142 -8.42 17.74 -2.97
CA ILE A 142 -7.36 16.77 -3.28
C ILE A 142 -6.83 16.20 -1.96
N MET A 143 -6.65 14.90 -1.89
CA MET A 143 -6.02 14.22 -0.77
C MET A 143 -4.87 13.37 -1.26
N CYS A 144 -3.79 13.29 -0.49
CA CYS A 144 -2.66 12.41 -0.75
C CYS A 144 -2.18 11.73 0.53
N PHE A 145 -1.45 10.63 0.39
CA PHE A 145 -1.06 9.78 1.52
C PHE A 145 0.43 9.78 1.85
N SER A 146 1.25 10.55 1.12
CA SER A 146 2.66 10.76 1.46
C SER A 146 2.99 12.23 1.64
N LYS A 147 3.97 12.51 2.51
CA LYS A 147 4.48 13.89 2.69
C LYS A 147 5.13 14.39 1.40
N PHE A 148 5.88 13.52 0.71
CA PHE A 148 6.42 13.81 -0.62
C PHE A 148 5.34 14.28 -1.58
N GLY A 149 4.23 13.52 -1.70
CA GLY A 149 3.13 13.89 -2.58
C GLY A 149 2.44 15.19 -2.17
N TYR A 150 2.29 15.42 -0.87
CA TYR A 150 1.73 16.67 -0.34
C TYR A 150 2.58 17.89 -0.70
N ASP A 151 3.90 17.80 -0.50
CA ASP A 151 4.83 18.89 -0.80
C ASP A 151 4.90 19.15 -2.30
N LEU A 152 5.00 18.10 -3.12
CA LEU A 152 5.06 18.24 -4.56
C LEU A 152 3.77 18.81 -5.17
N LEU A 153 2.59 18.46 -4.62
CA LEU A 153 1.32 19.09 -5.00
C LEU A 153 1.31 20.59 -4.68
N ALA A 154 1.78 20.97 -3.49
CA ALA A 154 1.86 22.36 -3.08
C ALA A 154 2.83 23.16 -3.96
N GLU A 155 4.00 22.63 -4.31
CA GLU A 155 4.96 23.22 -5.24
C GLU A 155 4.38 23.44 -6.65
N ASN A 156 3.43 22.60 -7.05
CA ASN A 156 2.70 22.71 -8.32
C ASN A 156 1.39 23.52 -8.22
N GLY A 157 1.15 24.21 -7.10
CA GLY A 157 0.02 25.11 -6.90
C GLY A 157 -1.29 24.43 -6.51
N PHE A 158 -1.28 23.17 -6.12
CA PHE A 158 -2.45 22.42 -5.65
C PHE A 158 -2.53 22.41 -4.12
N ALA A 159 -3.60 22.96 -3.57
CA ALA A 159 -3.92 22.75 -2.17
C ALA A 159 -4.44 21.32 -1.96
N SER A 160 -3.84 20.59 -1.02
CA SER A 160 -4.23 19.21 -0.72
C SER A 160 -4.36 18.96 0.78
N THR A 161 -4.99 17.85 1.14
CA THR A 161 -5.07 17.34 2.51
C THR A 161 -4.17 16.12 2.63
N PHE A 162 -3.26 16.13 3.59
CA PHE A 162 -2.41 14.99 3.89
C PHE A 162 -3.05 14.08 4.93
N ILE A 163 -3.41 12.87 4.52
CA ILE A 163 -3.76 11.75 5.41
C ILE A 163 -2.99 10.55 4.91
N THR A 164 -2.07 10.04 5.71
CA THR A 164 -1.21 8.91 5.34
C THR A 164 -2.00 7.60 5.34
N GLU A 165 -1.52 6.61 4.58
CA GLU A 165 -1.94 5.22 4.71
C GLU A 165 -1.51 4.66 6.07
N GLY A 166 -2.13 3.56 6.50
CA GLY A 166 -1.85 2.93 7.78
C GLY A 166 -1.84 1.41 7.70
N THR A 167 -1.68 0.76 8.84
CA THR A 167 -1.77 -0.68 8.93
C THR A 167 -2.47 -1.11 10.22
N ASP A 168 -3.18 -2.26 10.16
CA ASP A 168 -3.81 -2.86 11.33
C ASP A 168 -2.73 -3.58 12.18
N VAL A 169 -2.33 -2.92 13.26
CA VAL A 169 -1.29 -3.41 14.16
C VAL A 169 -1.72 -4.64 14.98
N GLU A 170 -2.99 -5.03 14.94
CA GLU A 170 -3.47 -6.27 15.54
C GLU A 170 -3.31 -7.47 14.60
N ILE A 171 -3.31 -7.23 13.29
CA ILE A 171 -3.01 -8.24 12.27
C ILE A 171 -1.49 -8.34 12.08
N PHE A 172 -0.84 -7.21 11.78
CA PHE A 172 0.61 -7.14 11.59
C PHE A 172 1.29 -6.87 12.93
N LYS A 173 1.80 -7.94 13.54
CA LYS A 173 2.49 -7.90 14.83
C LYS A 173 3.56 -8.98 14.94
N PRO A 174 4.55 -8.83 15.82
CA PRO A 174 5.57 -9.85 16.06
C PRO A 174 4.96 -11.20 16.42
N GLN A 175 5.46 -12.26 15.79
CA GLN A 175 5.12 -13.67 16.03
C GLN A 175 6.41 -14.47 16.12
N ASN A 176 6.29 -15.74 16.56
CA ASN A 176 7.44 -16.63 16.62
C ASN A 176 8.01 -16.92 15.24
N GLN A 177 9.25 -16.47 14.97
CA GLN A 177 9.91 -16.59 13.67
C GLN A 177 10.11 -18.05 13.25
N ALA A 178 10.49 -18.93 14.19
CA ALA A 178 10.73 -20.34 13.88
C ALA A 178 9.43 -21.06 13.47
N GLU A 179 8.31 -20.73 14.10
CA GLU A 179 7.00 -21.26 13.71
C GLU A 179 6.55 -20.71 12.36
N ALA A 180 6.77 -19.41 12.08
CA ALA A 180 6.48 -18.81 10.80
C ALA A 180 7.27 -19.49 9.67
N ARG A 181 8.57 -19.68 9.85
CA ARG A 181 9.43 -20.43 8.91
C ARG A 181 8.96 -21.87 8.70
N LYS A 182 8.61 -22.56 9.78
CA LYS A 182 8.08 -23.93 9.70
C LYS A 182 6.78 -24.01 8.88
N LYS A 183 5.86 -23.05 9.08
CA LYS A 183 4.59 -22.98 8.32
C LYS A 183 4.83 -22.77 6.82
N LEU A 184 5.89 -22.05 6.47
CA LEU A 184 6.27 -21.74 5.08
C LEU A 184 7.23 -22.77 4.46
N GLY A 185 7.70 -23.74 5.22
CA GLY A 185 8.68 -24.73 4.74
C GLY A 185 10.08 -24.15 4.51
N LEU A 186 10.43 -23.09 5.23
CA LEU A 186 11.70 -22.37 5.08
C LEU A 186 12.79 -22.91 6.03
N PRO A 187 14.08 -22.80 5.66
CA PRO A 187 15.20 -23.20 6.51
C PRO A 187 15.25 -22.34 7.78
N GLN A 188 15.64 -22.96 8.92
CA GLN A 188 15.67 -22.29 10.22
C GLN A 188 16.95 -21.46 10.45
N ASN A 189 18.09 -21.92 9.93
CA ASN A 189 19.42 -21.41 10.26
C ASN A 189 19.99 -20.53 9.14
N VAL A 190 19.18 -19.63 8.57
CA VAL A 190 19.62 -18.70 7.53
C VAL A 190 19.23 -17.28 7.92
N PHE A 191 19.98 -16.29 7.45
CA PHE A 191 19.55 -14.90 7.45
C PHE A 191 18.67 -14.65 6.22
N LEU A 192 17.40 -14.35 6.43
CA LEU A 192 16.38 -14.36 5.39
C LEU A 192 15.92 -12.96 5.02
N PHE A 193 16.17 -12.56 3.78
CA PHE A 193 15.58 -11.38 3.16
C PHE A 193 14.24 -11.73 2.50
N LEU A 194 13.29 -10.82 2.54
CA LEU A 194 11.99 -10.99 1.89
C LEU A 194 11.75 -9.84 0.90
N MET A 195 11.22 -10.14 -0.28
CA MET A 195 10.60 -9.17 -1.18
C MET A 195 9.12 -9.49 -1.39
N VAL A 196 8.27 -8.50 -1.19
CA VAL A 196 6.82 -8.57 -1.44
C VAL A 196 6.45 -7.56 -2.51
N GLY A 197 5.77 -8.00 -3.56
CA GLY A 197 5.27 -7.06 -4.57
C GLY A 197 4.74 -7.73 -5.83
N ALA A 198 4.02 -6.95 -6.63
CA ALA A 198 3.53 -7.41 -7.92
C ALA A 198 4.63 -7.33 -8.98
N ASN A 199 4.91 -8.45 -9.63
CA ASN A 199 5.83 -8.54 -10.78
C ASN A 199 5.00 -8.47 -12.07
N LYS A 200 4.68 -7.25 -12.54
CA LYS A 200 3.74 -7.02 -13.65
C LYS A 200 4.37 -6.38 -14.88
N GLU A 201 5.64 -6.00 -14.82
CA GLU A 201 6.31 -5.20 -15.84
C GLU A 201 7.80 -5.54 -15.97
N ASN A 202 8.36 -5.21 -17.13
CA ASN A 202 9.78 -5.32 -17.41
C ASN A 202 10.24 -4.07 -18.20
N PRO A 203 11.18 -3.23 -17.66
CA PRO A 203 11.93 -3.43 -16.42
C PRO A 203 11.03 -3.33 -15.15
N PRO A 204 11.40 -4.08 -14.09
CA PRO A 204 10.55 -4.23 -12.92
C PRO A 204 10.61 -2.99 -12.02
N ARG A 205 9.48 -2.31 -11.85
CA ARG A 205 9.35 -1.13 -10.98
C ARG A 205 9.72 -1.42 -9.52
N LYS A 206 9.52 -2.66 -9.08
CA LYS A 206 9.82 -3.07 -7.70
C LYS A 206 11.30 -3.31 -7.40
N GLY A 207 12.20 -3.09 -8.37
CA GLY A 207 13.65 -3.20 -8.15
C GLY A 207 14.14 -4.64 -7.95
N TYR A 208 13.48 -5.62 -8.60
CA TYR A 208 13.87 -7.03 -8.46
C TYR A 208 15.31 -7.30 -8.95
N GLN A 209 15.68 -6.71 -10.08
CA GLN A 209 17.02 -6.89 -10.62
C GLN A 209 18.07 -6.38 -9.64
N GLU A 210 17.91 -5.14 -9.18
CA GLU A 210 18.82 -4.46 -8.27
C GLU A 210 18.94 -5.19 -6.92
N ALA A 211 17.83 -5.72 -6.41
CA ALA A 211 17.82 -6.52 -5.19
C ALA A 211 18.53 -7.87 -5.34
N ILE A 212 18.33 -8.57 -6.46
CA ILE A 212 18.98 -9.86 -6.73
C ILE A 212 20.49 -9.69 -6.90
N GLU A 213 20.93 -8.64 -7.61
CA GLU A 213 22.34 -8.30 -7.75
C GLU A 213 23.00 -7.96 -6.40
N ALA A 214 22.30 -7.17 -5.57
CA ALA A 214 22.75 -6.87 -4.21
C ALA A 214 22.80 -8.13 -3.34
N PHE A 215 21.79 -8.99 -3.44
CA PHE A 215 21.77 -10.26 -2.70
C PHE A 215 22.91 -11.19 -3.15
N LYS A 216 23.27 -11.21 -4.44
CA LYS A 216 24.44 -11.97 -4.92
C LYS A 216 25.72 -11.51 -4.21
N MET A 217 25.96 -10.19 -4.14
CA MET A 217 27.13 -9.65 -3.44
C MET A 217 27.10 -10.00 -1.94
N PHE A 218 25.92 -9.95 -1.32
CA PHE A 218 25.74 -10.29 0.09
C PHE A 218 25.97 -11.78 0.35
N HIS A 219 25.39 -12.65 -0.48
CA HIS A 219 25.48 -14.11 -0.34
C HIS A 219 26.91 -14.63 -0.54
N ASP A 220 27.68 -14.02 -1.43
CA ASP A 220 29.09 -14.38 -1.64
C ASP A 220 29.95 -14.15 -0.38
N LYS A 221 29.55 -13.18 0.44
CA LYS A 221 30.22 -12.89 1.72
C LYS A 221 29.60 -13.65 2.89
N TYR A 222 28.30 -13.87 2.87
CA TYR A 222 27.51 -14.52 3.92
C TYR A 222 26.71 -15.70 3.35
N PRO A 223 27.34 -16.87 3.13
CA PRO A 223 26.71 -18.02 2.47
C PRO A 223 25.49 -18.58 3.22
N GLU A 224 25.38 -18.33 4.52
CA GLU A 224 24.20 -18.71 5.32
C GLU A 224 23.09 -17.65 5.23
N SER A 225 22.89 -17.10 4.05
CA SER A 225 21.79 -16.19 3.74
C SER A 225 20.86 -16.76 2.70
N ALA A 226 19.62 -16.30 2.71
CA ALA A 226 18.60 -16.72 1.77
C ALA A 226 17.69 -15.54 1.41
N MET A 227 16.94 -15.68 0.33
CA MET A 227 15.95 -14.71 -0.12
C MET A 227 14.62 -15.41 -0.39
N LEU A 228 13.52 -14.80 0.07
CA LEU A 228 12.17 -15.24 -0.19
C LEU A 228 11.47 -14.21 -1.08
N PHE A 229 10.78 -14.68 -2.11
CA PHE A 229 9.93 -13.86 -2.95
C PHE A 229 8.45 -14.19 -2.77
N HIS A 230 7.66 -13.17 -2.42
CA HIS A 230 6.23 -13.15 -2.58
C HIS A 230 5.90 -12.36 -3.85
N ILE A 231 5.91 -13.04 -4.98
CA ILE A 231 5.69 -12.45 -6.30
C ILE A 231 4.82 -13.37 -7.14
N GLN A 232 4.12 -12.80 -8.11
CA GLN A 232 3.53 -13.57 -9.20
C GLN A 232 4.66 -14.00 -10.16
N GLN A 233 4.72 -15.30 -10.48
CA GLN A 233 5.83 -15.87 -11.23
C GLN A 233 5.53 -16.12 -12.73
N ARG A 234 4.30 -15.93 -13.18
CA ARG A 234 3.84 -16.29 -14.54
C ARG A 234 2.97 -15.22 -15.18
N ALA A 235 3.56 -14.30 -15.91
CA ALA A 235 2.87 -13.48 -16.90
C ALA A 235 3.84 -13.04 -18.00
N PRO A 236 3.36 -12.83 -19.24
CA PRO A 236 4.22 -12.51 -20.39
C PRO A 236 5.03 -11.20 -20.24
N THR A 237 4.56 -10.29 -19.43
CA THR A 237 5.17 -8.96 -19.22
C THR A 237 6.07 -8.88 -18.00
N MET A 238 6.29 -9.98 -17.29
CA MET A 238 7.07 -10.00 -16.05
C MET A 238 8.58 -9.95 -16.28
N PHE A 239 9.29 -9.42 -15.29
CA PHE A 239 10.71 -9.66 -15.16
C PHE A 239 10.96 -11.13 -14.80
N PRO A 240 11.86 -11.85 -15.51
CA PRO A 240 12.10 -13.29 -15.34
C PRO A 240 12.97 -13.55 -14.11
N VAL A 241 12.41 -13.40 -12.91
CA VAL A 241 13.13 -13.48 -11.63
C VAL A 241 13.86 -14.82 -11.47
N LYS A 242 13.20 -15.95 -11.75
CA LYS A 242 13.79 -17.29 -11.58
C LYS A 242 14.98 -17.52 -12.51
N GLU A 243 14.83 -17.12 -13.76
CA GLU A 243 15.87 -17.25 -14.77
C GLU A 243 17.07 -16.38 -14.39
N TYR A 244 16.82 -15.17 -13.89
CA TYR A 244 17.89 -14.27 -13.49
C TYR A 244 18.62 -14.76 -12.22
N VAL A 245 17.88 -15.26 -11.23
CA VAL A 245 18.43 -15.92 -10.03
C VAL A 245 19.32 -17.11 -10.42
N ASN A 246 18.86 -17.96 -11.34
CA ASN A 246 19.64 -19.10 -11.82
C ASN A 246 20.89 -18.67 -12.60
N TYR A 247 20.78 -17.64 -13.44
CA TYR A 247 21.91 -17.08 -14.16
C TYR A 247 23.03 -16.61 -13.24
N LEU A 248 22.67 -16.04 -12.07
CA LEU A 248 23.63 -15.61 -11.05
C LEU A 248 24.10 -16.74 -10.09
N GLY A 249 23.65 -17.98 -10.31
CA GLY A 249 24.01 -19.12 -9.47
C GLY A 249 23.41 -19.18 -8.08
N LEU A 250 22.27 -18.46 -7.86
CA LEU A 250 21.61 -18.32 -6.56
C LEU A 250 20.47 -19.31 -6.32
N GLY A 251 20.17 -20.21 -7.26
CA GLY A 251 18.96 -21.05 -7.25
C GLY A 251 18.75 -21.93 -6.01
N GLY A 252 19.80 -22.27 -5.27
CA GLY A 252 19.72 -23.05 -4.03
C GLY A 252 19.36 -22.24 -2.77
N ASN A 253 19.45 -20.92 -2.84
CA ASN A 253 19.29 -20.01 -1.69
C ASN A 253 18.15 -19.01 -1.86
N VAL A 254 17.37 -19.15 -2.94
CA VAL A 254 16.21 -18.31 -3.22
C VAL A 254 14.95 -19.15 -3.23
N PHE A 255 13.98 -18.75 -2.41
CA PHE A 255 12.71 -19.40 -2.23
C PHE A 255 11.58 -18.57 -2.84
N TYR A 256 10.53 -19.25 -3.26
CA TYR A 256 9.35 -18.64 -3.84
C TYR A 256 8.11 -19.20 -3.16
N LEU A 257 7.16 -18.33 -2.88
CA LEU A 257 5.84 -18.81 -2.49
C LEU A 257 5.13 -19.42 -3.70
N ASP A 258 4.24 -20.34 -3.44
CA ASP A 258 3.41 -20.93 -4.48
C ASP A 258 2.54 -19.87 -5.16
N ASP A 259 2.46 -19.90 -6.51
CA ASP A 259 1.71 -18.90 -7.30
C ASP A 259 0.23 -18.84 -6.90
N TYR A 260 -0.39 -19.98 -6.61
CA TYR A 260 -1.78 -20.02 -6.19
C TYR A 260 -1.98 -19.32 -4.84
N ARG A 261 -1.07 -19.56 -3.88
CA ARG A 261 -1.10 -18.86 -2.59
C ARG A 261 -0.89 -17.36 -2.77
N SER A 262 0.06 -16.96 -3.58
CA SER A 262 0.37 -15.54 -3.83
C SER A 262 -0.79 -14.80 -4.52
N MET A 263 -1.53 -15.47 -5.40
CA MET A 263 -2.60 -14.83 -6.17
C MET A 263 -3.97 -14.89 -5.49
N PHE A 264 -4.32 -16.01 -4.86
CA PHE A 264 -5.69 -16.27 -4.42
C PHE A 264 -5.85 -16.48 -2.91
N ASN A 265 -4.76 -16.76 -2.19
CA ASN A 265 -4.79 -17.03 -0.76
C ASN A 265 -3.88 -16.10 0.05
N SER A 266 -3.54 -14.95 -0.49
CA SER A 266 -2.71 -13.94 0.14
C SER A 266 -3.58 -13.02 1.00
N THR A 267 -3.99 -13.51 2.16
CA THR A 267 -4.67 -12.68 3.17
C THR A 267 -3.66 -11.89 3.99
N SER A 268 -4.10 -10.82 4.66
CA SER A 268 -3.21 -10.04 5.54
C SER A 268 -2.54 -10.91 6.63
N ASP A 269 -3.20 -11.95 7.13
CA ASP A 269 -2.64 -12.90 8.10
C ASP A 269 -1.54 -13.78 7.49
N THR A 270 -1.71 -14.23 6.25
CA THR A 270 -0.65 -15.00 5.55
C THR A 270 0.57 -14.14 5.25
N ILE A 271 0.37 -12.90 4.82
CA ILE A 271 1.46 -11.95 4.59
C ILE A 271 2.17 -11.60 5.91
N ALA A 272 1.42 -11.41 7.00
CA ALA A 272 2.01 -11.22 8.33
C ALA A 272 2.90 -12.40 8.74
N THR A 273 2.53 -13.65 8.39
CA THR A 273 3.37 -14.83 8.62
C THR A 273 4.68 -14.75 7.83
N GLU A 274 4.66 -14.24 6.60
CA GLU A 274 5.85 -14.07 5.76
C GLU A 274 6.79 -12.99 6.32
N TYR A 275 6.25 -11.85 6.73
CA TYR A 275 7.06 -10.83 7.42
C TYR A 275 7.69 -11.38 8.70
N ASN A 276 6.94 -12.17 9.48
CA ASN A 276 7.50 -12.78 10.69
C ASN A 276 8.58 -13.83 10.42
N ALA A 277 8.55 -14.49 9.26
CA ALA A 277 9.56 -15.46 8.86
C ALA A 277 10.90 -14.83 8.46
N CYS A 278 10.89 -13.61 7.90
CA CYS A 278 12.12 -12.94 7.45
C CYS A 278 12.87 -12.25 8.60
N ASP A 279 14.11 -11.82 8.31
CA ASP A 279 14.92 -10.97 9.15
C ASP A 279 14.85 -9.51 8.71
N VAL A 280 14.76 -9.26 7.39
CA VAL A 280 14.75 -7.93 6.77
C VAL A 280 13.84 -7.96 5.53
N LEU A 281 13.01 -6.92 5.35
CA LEU A 281 12.31 -6.69 4.10
C LEU A 281 13.19 -5.86 3.13
N LEU A 282 13.32 -6.31 1.88
CA LEU A 282 13.90 -5.54 0.78
C LEU A 282 12.78 -4.90 -0.04
N HIS A 283 12.80 -3.58 -0.15
CA HIS A 283 11.81 -2.82 -0.92
C HIS A 283 12.46 -1.68 -1.72
N PRO A 284 13.44 -2.00 -2.62
CA PRO A 284 14.14 -1.00 -3.42
C PRO A 284 13.32 -0.59 -4.66
N SER A 285 12.05 -0.26 -4.46
CA SER A 285 11.15 0.16 -5.54
C SER A 285 11.61 1.45 -6.19
N GLN A 286 11.58 1.50 -7.52
CA GLN A 286 11.99 2.64 -8.32
C GLN A 286 11.03 3.82 -8.22
N THR A 287 9.79 3.56 -7.82
CA THR A 287 8.75 4.55 -7.57
C THR A 287 7.64 3.95 -6.72
N GLU A 288 7.17 4.70 -5.72
CA GLU A 288 6.05 4.32 -4.85
C GLU A 288 5.28 5.57 -4.42
N GLY A 289 3.95 5.44 -4.45
CA GLY A 289 3.08 6.46 -3.86
C GLY A 289 3.15 6.47 -2.33
N PHE A 290 3.33 5.27 -1.72
CA PHE A 290 3.51 5.10 -0.29
C PHE A 290 4.47 3.96 0.06
N GLY A 291 4.02 2.70 0.05
CA GLY A 291 4.83 1.52 0.38
C GLY A 291 4.31 0.71 1.57
N LEU A 292 3.05 0.26 1.51
CA LEU A 292 2.37 -0.49 2.58
C LEU A 292 3.22 -1.65 3.15
N CYS A 293 3.88 -2.43 2.30
CA CYS A 293 4.70 -3.55 2.77
C CYS A 293 5.85 -3.12 3.71
N ALA A 294 6.35 -1.89 3.58
CA ALA A 294 7.38 -1.39 4.48
C ALA A 294 6.85 -1.11 5.89
N ILE A 295 5.64 -0.58 6.02
CA ILE A 295 5.01 -0.37 7.34
C ILE A 295 4.48 -1.68 7.93
N GLU A 296 3.96 -2.60 7.13
CA GLU A 296 3.50 -3.92 7.56
C GLU A 296 4.64 -4.77 8.14
N ALA A 297 5.81 -4.81 7.45
CA ALA A 297 6.99 -5.51 7.93
C ALA A 297 7.50 -4.92 9.25
N GLN A 298 7.58 -3.59 9.36
CA GLN A 298 7.98 -2.92 10.60
C GLN A 298 6.94 -3.12 11.71
N ALA A 299 5.64 -3.21 11.40
CA ALA A 299 4.61 -3.57 12.38
C ALA A 299 4.85 -4.99 12.94
N CYS A 300 5.39 -5.91 12.12
CA CYS A 300 5.85 -7.23 12.54
C CYS A 300 7.26 -7.22 13.19
N GLY A 301 7.84 -6.04 13.46
CA GLY A 301 9.13 -5.89 14.11
C GLY A 301 10.33 -6.10 13.19
N LYS A 302 10.17 -6.05 11.86
CA LYS A 302 11.24 -6.30 10.90
C LYS A 302 11.76 -5.01 10.29
N PRO A 303 13.07 -4.75 10.31
CA PRO A 303 13.64 -3.59 9.65
C PRO A 303 13.54 -3.72 8.13
N VAL A 304 13.53 -2.58 7.45
CA VAL A 304 13.31 -2.53 6.01
C VAL A 304 14.45 -1.82 5.29
N ILE A 305 14.76 -2.27 4.07
CA ILE A 305 15.65 -1.57 3.16
C ILE A 305 14.77 -1.00 2.05
N VAL A 306 14.69 0.31 1.99
CA VAL A 306 13.93 1.06 0.98
C VAL A 306 14.88 1.76 0.02
N GLN A 307 14.36 2.33 -1.06
CA GLN A 307 15.13 3.26 -1.88
C GLN A 307 14.96 4.69 -1.39
N ARG A 308 16.01 5.52 -1.48
CA ARG A 308 15.96 6.95 -1.14
C ARG A 308 15.30 7.74 -2.27
N CYS A 309 13.99 7.55 -2.42
CA CYS A 309 13.18 8.26 -3.39
C CYS A 309 11.72 8.38 -2.94
N GLN A 310 11.03 9.39 -3.43
CA GLN A 310 9.61 9.70 -3.18
C GLN A 310 9.24 9.52 -1.68
N SER A 311 8.15 8.79 -1.42
CA SER A 311 7.61 8.52 -0.08
C SER A 311 8.45 7.59 0.79
N MET A 312 9.37 6.82 0.20
CA MET A 312 10.01 5.70 0.89
C MET A 312 10.84 6.09 2.13
N PRO A 313 11.64 7.19 2.12
CA PRO A 313 12.40 7.61 3.30
C PRO A 313 11.52 8.03 4.48
N GLU A 314 10.26 8.42 4.23
CA GLU A 314 9.31 8.81 5.28
C GLU A 314 8.88 7.64 6.18
N LEU A 315 9.03 6.41 5.68
CA LEU A 315 8.55 5.20 6.32
C LEU A 315 9.52 4.62 7.35
N ILE A 316 10.73 5.14 7.44
CA ILE A 316 11.80 4.59 8.30
C ILE A 316 12.43 5.64 9.21
N ILE A 317 13.04 5.17 10.28
CA ILE A 317 14.08 5.90 11.02
C ILE A 317 15.41 5.31 10.58
N GLU A 318 16.18 6.06 9.78
CA GLU A 318 17.47 5.63 9.23
C GLU A 318 18.41 5.09 10.33
N GLY A 319 18.97 3.91 10.11
CA GLY A 319 19.87 3.25 11.05
C GLY A 319 19.20 2.64 12.29
N LYS A 320 17.87 2.70 12.40
CA LYS A 320 17.12 2.24 13.55
C LYS A 320 15.99 1.25 13.19
N THR A 321 15.14 1.63 12.25
CA THR A 321 14.06 0.79 11.76
C THR A 321 14.26 0.37 10.31
N GLY A 322 15.30 0.89 9.65
CA GLY A 322 15.62 0.57 8.27
C GLY A 322 16.77 1.40 7.72
N PHE A 323 17.04 1.20 6.45
CA PHE A 323 18.07 1.90 5.68
C PHE A 323 17.56 2.27 4.31
N ALA A 324 17.98 3.43 3.79
CA ALA A 324 17.61 3.89 2.46
C ALA A 324 18.80 3.78 1.49
N ALA A 325 18.65 2.95 0.47
CA ALA A 325 19.64 2.77 -0.59
C ALA A 325 19.61 3.94 -1.58
N GLU A 326 20.76 4.33 -2.09
CA GLU A 326 20.90 5.47 -3.00
C GLU A 326 20.45 5.12 -4.42
N THR A 327 19.95 6.12 -5.12
CA THR A 327 19.63 6.05 -6.55
C THR A 327 20.92 5.99 -7.38
N LEU A 328 21.01 5.04 -8.31
CA LEU A 328 22.09 4.95 -9.28
C LEU A 328 21.90 5.99 -10.40
N TYR A 329 20.68 6.02 -10.97
CA TYR A 329 20.28 7.00 -11.99
C TYR A 329 18.78 7.17 -12.03
N LYS A 330 18.33 8.31 -12.57
CA LYS A 330 16.91 8.53 -12.89
C LYS A 330 16.65 8.12 -14.34
N ARG A 331 15.61 7.32 -14.56
CA ARG A 331 15.14 6.90 -15.90
C ARG A 331 13.90 7.70 -16.27
N PHE A 332 13.95 8.34 -17.44
CA PHE A 332 12.82 9.07 -18.00
C PHE A 332 11.76 8.08 -18.52
N THR A 333 10.50 8.38 -18.31
CA THR A 333 9.36 7.53 -18.64
C THR A 333 8.43 8.21 -19.65
N SER A 334 7.57 7.42 -20.29
CA SER A 334 6.66 7.91 -21.35
C SER A 334 5.61 8.92 -20.88
N ASP A 335 5.36 9.00 -19.57
CA ASP A 335 4.47 9.98 -18.94
C ASP A 335 5.18 11.31 -18.58
N LEU A 336 6.39 11.51 -19.13
CA LEU A 336 7.24 12.70 -18.98
C LEU A 336 7.69 12.96 -17.53
N SER A 337 7.90 11.91 -16.78
CA SER A 337 8.38 11.90 -15.40
C SER A 337 9.62 11.04 -15.25
N PHE A 338 10.14 10.92 -14.03
CA PHE A 338 11.28 10.07 -13.73
C PHE A 338 10.94 8.98 -12.72
N VAL A 339 11.54 7.81 -12.91
CA VAL A 339 11.67 6.76 -11.90
C VAL A 339 13.12 6.64 -11.47
N ASN A 340 13.36 6.24 -10.23
CA ASN A 340 14.68 6.16 -9.64
C ASN A 340 15.14 4.71 -9.63
N VAL A 341 16.21 4.38 -10.34
CA VAL A 341 16.80 3.04 -10.33
C VAL A 341 17.80 2.94 -9.19
N ALA A 342 17.59 1.98 -8.28
CA ALA A 342 18.46 1.79 -7.12
C ALA A 342 19.88 1.36 -7.52
N SER A 343 20.87 1.75 -6.75
CA SER A 343 22.22 1.21 -6.87
C SER A 343 22.29 -0.17 -6.21
N PRO A 344 22.56 -1.27 -6.95
CA PRO A 344 22.74 -2.60 -6.35
C PRO A 344 23.82 -2.59 -5.25
N LYS A 345 24.90 -1.84 -5.46
CA LYS A 345 25.96 -1.67 -4.45
C LYS A 345 25.43 -1.00 -3.19
N SER A 346 24.63 0.05 -3.32
CA SER A 346 24.05 0.73 -2.15
C SER A 346 23.01 -0.13 -1.44
N VAL A 347 22.20 -0.91 -2.18
CA VAL A 347 21.31 -1.92 -1.58
C VAL A 347 22.12 -2.96 -0.79
N TYR A 348 23.22 -3.47 -1.36
CA TYR A 348 24.13 -4.39 -0.67
C TYR A 348 24.71 -3.76 0.61
N GLU A 349 25.20 -2.52 0.56
CA GLU A 349 25.71 -1.82 1.75
C GLU A 349 24.62 -1.65 2.84
N CYS A 350 23.36 -1.40 2.44
CA CYS A 350 22.23 -1.38 3.36
C CYS A 350 21.93 -2.77 3.94
N MET A 351 22.07 -3.84 3.14
CA MET A 351 21.93 -5.22 3.62
C MET A 351 22.97 -5.57 4.69
N GLU A 352 24.23 -5.15 4.52
CA GLU A 352 25.27 -5.36 5.53
C GLU A 352 24.95 -4.61 6.84
N LYS A 353 24.53 -3.36 6.74
CA LYS A 353 24.12 -2.55 7.91
C LYS A 353 22.93 -3.17 8.64
N ALA A 354 21.91 -3.62 7.90
CA ALA A 354 20.73 -4.27 8.46
C ALA A 354 21.08 -5.61 9.12
N TYR A 355 21.96 -6.40 8.48
CA TYR A 355 22.48 -7.65 9.04
C TYR A 355 23.18 -7.40 10.39
N ALA A 356 24.10 -6.45 10.44
CA ALA A 356 24.80 -6.09 11.67
C ALA A 356 23.83 -5.64 12.76
N LEU A 357 22.89 -4.75 12.42
CA LEU A 357 21.89 -4.22 13.35
C LEU A 357 21.03 -5.33 13.96
N VAL A 358 20.50 -6.26 13.13
CA VAL A 358 19.67 -7.37 13.59
C VAL A 358 20.48 -8.38 14.42
N LYS A 359 21.73 -8.68 14.01
CA LYS A 359 22.58 -9.63 14.75
C LYS A 359 23.01 -9.09 16.11
N GLU A 360 23.25 -7.78 16.22
CA GLU A 360 23.69 -7.15 17.45
C GLU A 360 22.57 -7.03 18.49
N ASN A 361 21.39 -6.58 18.08
CA ASN A 361 20.30 -6.25 19.01
C ASN A 361 18.89 -6.62 18.46
N PRO A 362 18.58 -7.90 18.20
CA PRO A 362 17.33 -8.30 17.52
C PRO A 362 16.06 -7.82 18.25
N ASN A 363 16.01 -7.93 19.58
CA ASN A 363 14.85 -7.52 20.37
C ASN A 363 14.64 -6.00 20.36
N LYS A 364 15.74 -5.24 20.33
CA LYS A 364 15.65 -3.78 20.24
C LYS A 364 15.16 -3.35 18.87
N VAL A 365 15.60 -3.98 17.81
CA VAL A 365 15.16 -3.70 16.44
C VAL A 365 13.67 -4.00 16.30
N GLU A 366 13.23 -5.17 16.77
CA GLU A 366 11.81 -5.55 16.79
C GLU A 366 10.96 -4.49 17.52
N TYR A 367 11.39 -4.09 18.71
CA TYR A 367 10.70 -3.06 19.50
C TYR A 367 10.67 -1.71 18.77
N ASP A 368 11.80 -1.23 18.26
CA ASP A 368 11.92 0.07 17.60
C ASP A 368 11.06 0.13 16.33
N CYS A 369 11.09 -0.90 15.49
CA CYS A 369 10.25 -1.02 14.30
C CYS A 369 8.76 -1.00 14.67
N ARG A 370 8.36 -1.84 15.63
CA ARG A 370 6.97 -1.92 16.10
C ARG A 370 6.47 -0.59 16.65
N GLN A 371 7.24 0.07 17.51
CA GLN A 371 6.86 1.34 18.13
C GLN A 371 6.75 2.47 17.10
N TRP A 372 7.64 2.49 16.11
CA TRP A 372 7.56 3.45 15.01
C TRP A 372 6.20 3.38 14.30
N ILE A 373 5.75 2.18 13.98
CA ILE A 373 4.46 1.98 13.29
C ILE A 373 3.27 2.28 14.21
N ILE A 374 3.28 1.82 15.45
CA ILE A 374 2.20 2.11 16.40
C ILE A 374 2.00 3.62 16.56
N ASN A 375 3.07 4.39 16.62
CA ASN A 375 3.02 5.83 16.87
C ASN A 375 2.66 6.66 15.62
N ASN A 376 2.93 6.17 14.41
CA ASN A 376 2.82 6.98 13.20
C ASN A 376 1.85 6.42 12.15
N PHE A 377 1.64 5.10 12.10
CA PHE A 377 0.90 4.42 11.02
C PHE A 377 -0.15 3.44 11.53
N ASN A 378 -0.51 3.49 12.81
CA ASN A 378 -1.61 2.69 13.34
C ASN A 378 -2.95 3.18 12.77
N ILE A 379 -3.62 2.33 12.02
CA ILE A 379 -4.86 2.68 11.30
C ILE A 379 -5.99 3.15 12.25
N ASP A 380 -6.10 2.61 13.47
CA ASP A 380 -7.08 3.06 14.46
C ASP A 380 -6.86 4.52 14.87
N THR A 381 -5.59 4.88 15.12
CA THR A 381 -5.19 6.25 15.45
C THR A 381 -5.44 7.18 14.27
N LEU A 382 -5.04 6.77 13.06
CA LEU A 382 -5.22 7.56 11.83
C LEU A 382 -6.71 7.80 11.54
N VAL A 383 -7.54 6.80 11.68
CA VAL A 383 -8.99 6.98 11.50
C VAL A 383 -9.53 7.96 12.53
N LYS A 384 -9.24 7.76 13.81
CA LYS A 384 -9.74 8.61 14.88
C LYS A 384 -9.26 10.07 14.79
N GLU A 385 -7.98 10.29 14.47
CA GLU A 385 -7.35 11.61 14.56
C GLU A 385 -7.32 12.38 13.25
N LYS A 386 -7.48 11.68 12.10
CA LYS A 386 -7.43 12.31 10.78
C LYS A 386 -8.73 12.14 10.00
N TRP A 387 -9.20 10.91 9.78
CA TRP A 387 -10.38 10.66 8.96
C TRP A 387 -11.67 11.16 9.59
N LEU A 388 -11.93 10.88 10.87
CA LEU A 388 -13.18 11.33 11.52
C LEU A 388 -13.28 12.86 11.61
N PRO A 389 -12.23 13.62 11.96
CA PRO A 389 -12.25 15.08 11.88
C PRO A 389 -12.46 15.60 10.46
N PHE A 390 -11.77 15.03 9.47
CA PHE A 390 -11.91 15.40 8.07
C PHE A 390 -13.36 15.21 7.57
N LEU A 391 -13.96 14.04 7.79
CA LEU A 391 -15.35 13.76 7.39
C LEU A 391 -16.35 14.63 8.16
N SER A 392 -16.09 14.92 9.43
CA SER A 392 -16.93 15.81 10.22
C SER A 392 -16.92 17.25 9.68
N GLN A 393 -15.75 17.76 9.27
CA GLN A 393 -15.64 19.06 8.62
C GLN A 393 -16.29 19.03 7.23
N LEU A 394 -16.07 17.99 6.44
CA LEU A 394 -16.69 17.83 5.13
C LEU A 394 -18.22 17.77 5.23
N GLN A 395 -18.77 17.13 6.28
CA GLN A 395 -20.21 17.14 6.54
C GLN A 395 -20.73 18.57 6.78
N ILE A 396 -20.02 19.36 7.56
CA ILE A 396 -20.38 20.77 7.81
C ILE A 396 -20.31 21.58 6.51
N ASP A 397 -19.24 21.40 5.73
CA ASP A 397 -19.04 22.11 4.47
C ASP A 397 -20.17 21.83 3.45
N LEU A 398 -20.69 20.59 3.40
CA LEU A 398 -21.65 20.15 2.39
C LEU A 398 -23.11 20.17 2.85
N LEU A 399 -23.37 19.93 4.13
CA LEU A 399 -24.73 19.78 4.68
C LEU A 399 -25.08 20.85 5.71
N GLY A 400 -24.14 21.73 6.06
CA GLY A 400 -24.33 22.71 7.12
C GLY A 400 -24.13 22.14 8.53
N PRO A 401 -24.09 23.00 9.56
CA PRO A 401 -23.80 22.60 10.94
C PRO A 401 -24.87 21.67 11.55
N ASP A 402 -26.10 21.69 11.04
CA ASP A 402 -27.22 20.88 11.52
C ASP A 402 -27.53 19.66 10.64
N GLY A 403 -26.71 19.40 9.60
CA GLY A 403 -26.92 18.28 8.68
C GLY A 403 -28.01 18.50 7.63
N ALA A 404 -28.65 19.66 7.59
CA ALA A 404 -29.61 20.01 6.54
C ALA A 404 -28.85 20.37 5.25
N SER A 405 -29.24 19.75 4.12
CA SER A 405 -28.66 20.10 2.81
C SER A 405 -28.80 21.59 2.54
N LEU A 406 -27.69 22.25 2.28
CA LEU A 406 -27.72 23.56 1.65
C LEU A 406 -28.27 23.34 0.24
N GLY A 407 -29.58 23.62 0.04
CA GLY A 407 -30.36 23.37 -1.16
C GLY A 407 -29.87 24.04 -2.43
#